data_3cfb99a742fcfc798ec38e3e58a07f30
#
_entry.id   3cfb99a742fcfc798ec38e3e58a07f30
#
_cell.length_a   1.000
_cell.length_b   1.000
_cell.length_c   1.000
_cell.angle_alpha   90.00
_cell.angle_beta   90.00
_cell.angle_gamma   90.00
#
_symmetry.space_group_name_H-M   'P 1'
#
loop_
_entity.id
_entity.type
_entity.pdbx_description
1 polymer ?
#
loop_
_entity_poly.entity_id
_entity_poly.type
_entity_poly.pdbx_seq_one_letter_code
_entity_poly.pdbx_strand_id
1 'polypeptide(L)'
;MVGTLFAIGGAEAKLRRRTVLGAFVAAAGGTDARIAVVSSASSLGAEVVEVYNTVFTALGAREVISLRPESRAQARNPDLVEPLKAAGAVFMTGGNQLKLSSLITGTPFGDAIHDAYHRGATVGGTSAGASILAEHMIAFGAGGSTPKQRMSQLSAGLGLLRGVVIDQHFEQRNRYGRLLSLVAQSPSLLGIGVDEDTAAVISDGSRLEVIGRGAVTVVDGQHLVSNAFAAKRTAPLLISGALIHVLPAGSQFDLSSRSLLAHQTFVPDPQVVEAQAAEADLREVARDIAAEGVSPTNYARRLRRNRSR
;
A
#
# COMPACT_ATOMS: atom_id res chain seq x y z
N MET A 1 -0.25 19.23 15.66
CA MET A 1 0.28 18.50 14.47
C MET A 1 -0.65 17.32 14.23
N VAL A 2 -0.98 17.04 13.01
CA VAL A 2 -1.72 15.83 12.63
C VAL A 2 -0.84 14.58 12.79
N GLY A 3 -1.45 13.42 12.92
CA GLY A 3 -0.74 12.15 13.00
C GLY A 3 -0.01 11.76 11.71
N THR A 4 0.66 10.61 11.73
CA THR A 4 1.30 10.03 10.55
C THR A 4 0.35 9.04 9.87
N LEU A 5 0.27 9.06 8.54
CA LEU A 5 -0.49 8.09 7.76
C LEU A 5 0.42 7.01 7.18
N PHE A 6 -0.02 5.76 7.22
CA PHE A 6 0.65 4.62 6.59
C PHE A 6 -0.26 3.99 5.54
N ALA A 7 0.00 4.25 4.27
CA ALA A 7 -0.67 3.58 3.17
C ALA A 7 0.16 2.37 2.73
N ILE A 8 -0.26 1.15 3.13
CA ILE A 8 0.48 -0.09 2.88
C ILE A 8 -0.13 -0.81 1.69
N GLY A 9 0.69 -1.19 0.71
CA GLY A 9 0.23 -1.77 -0.55
C GLY A 9 -0.37 -3.17 -0.47
N GLY A 10 -0.30 -3.80 0.69
CA GLY A 10 -0.79 -5.15 0.94
C GLY A 10 0.33 -6.17 1.06
N ALA A 11 -0.01 -7.40 1.45
CA ALA A 11 0.92 -8.54 1.56
C ALA A 11 2.21 -8.23 2.35
N GLU A 12 2.15 -7.29 3.28
CA GLU A 12 3.27 -6.91 4.13
C GLU A 12 3.77 -8.10 4.96
N ALA A 13 5.10 -8.19 5.13
CA ALA A 13 5.75 -9.28 5.84
C ALA A 13 5.33 -9.35 7.31
N LYS A 14 4.81 -10.51 7.75
CA LYS A 14 4.32 -10.76 9.11
C LYS A 14 5.25 -11.67 9.93
N LEU A 15 6.07 -12.48 9.27
CA LEU A 15 6.93 -13.47 9.93
C LEU A 15 8.39 -13.02 10.03
N ARG A 16 8.97 -12.52 8.95
CA ARG A 16 10.38 -12.09 8.87
C ARG A 16 10.46 -10.68 8.29
N ARG A 17 11.51 -9.92 8.65
CA ARG A 17 11.77 -8.57 8.14
C ARG A 17 10.52 -7.67 8.15
N ARG A 18 9.81 -7.62 9.28
CA ARG A 18 8.57 -6.85 9.48
C ARG A 18 8.80 -5.34 9.41
N THR A 19 9.53 -4.86 8.39
CA THR A 19 10.00 -3.47 8.27
C THR A 19 8.83 -2.50 8.31
N VAL A 20 7.81 -2.74 7.49
CA VAL A 20 6.64 -1.85 7.39
C VAL A 20 5.83 -1.82 8.69
N LEU A 21 5.50 -3.00 9.24
CA LEU A 21 4.72 -3.08 10.49
C LEU A 21 5.53 -2.64 11.70
N GLY A 22 6.86 -2.87 11.71
CA GLY A 22 7.75 -2.37 12.75
C GLY A 22 7.82 -0.84 12.76
N ALA A 23 7.93 -0.22 11.58
CA ALA A 23 7.88 1.24 11.45
C ALA A 23 6.53 1.82 11.90
N PHE A 24 5.42 1.13 11.60
CA PHE A 24 4.10 1.53 12.09
C PHE A 24 4.03 1.51 13.61
N VAL A 25 4.49 0.42 14.27
CA VAL A 25 4.52 0.33 15.75
C VAL A 25 5.43 1.40 16.34
N ALA A 26 6.59 1.65 15.75
CA ALA A 26 7.51 2.71 16.21
C ALA A 26 6.85 4.10 16.14
N ALA A 27 6.18 4.41 15.03
CA ALA A 27 5.44 5.67 14.87
C ALA A 27 4.22 5.77 15.80
N ALA A 28 3.65 4.63 16.19
CA ALA A 28 2.54 4.55 17.15
C ALA A 28 2.96 4.73 18.63
N GLY A 29 4.26 4.89 18.90
CA GLY A 29 4.82 5.06 20.25
C GLY A 29 5.65 3.86 20.73
N GLY A 30 5.97 2.89 19.88
CA GLY A 30 6.81 1.75 20.22
C GLY A 30 6.22 0.89 21.33
N THR A 31 6.94 0.76 22.46
CA THR A 31 6.51 -0.03 23.62
C THR A 31 5.33 0.57 24.38
N ASP A 32 4.97 1.81 24.11
CA ASP A 32 3.78 2.46 24.68
C ASP A 32 2.59 2.46 23.71
N ALA A 33 2.77 1.89 22.51
CA ALA A 33 1.76 1.90 21.46
C ALA A 33 0.46 1.18 21.90
N ARG A 34 -0.65 1.90 21.77
CA ARG A 34 -2.02 1.37 21.91
C ARG A 34 -2.68 1.39 20.55
N ILE A 35 -2.83 0.22 19.93
CA ILE A 35 -3.24 0.07 18.54
C ILE A 35 -4.67 -0.46 18.47
N ALA A 36 -5.58 0.30 17.86
CA ALA A 36 -6.91 -0.16 17.50
C ALA A 36 -6.87 -0.80 16.10
N VAL A 37 -7.10 -2.11 16.01
CA VAL A 37 -7.17 -2.86 14.75
C VAL A 37 -8.60 -2.92 14.25
N VAL A 38 -8.87 -2.29 13.12
CA VAL A 38 -10.19 -2.25 12.48
C VAL A 38 -10.24 -3.29 11.36
N SER A 39 -11.03 -4.36 11.55
CA SER A 39 -11.06 -5.51 10.64
C SER A 39 -12.35 -5.65 9.82
N SER A 40 -13.17 -4.62 9.75
CA SER A 40 -14.48 -4.63 9.05
C SER A 40 -14.40 -4.92 7.55
N ALA A 41 -13.26 -4.64 6.90
CA ALA A 41 -13.03 -4.97 5.49
C ALA A 41 -12.92 -6.47 5.24
N SER A 42 -12.37 -7.21 6.20
CA SER A 42 -12.02 -8.62 6.03
C SER A 42 -13.22 -9.56 6.05
N SER A 43 -13.17 -10.59 5.22
CA SER A 43 -14.09 -11.73 5.27
C SER A 43 -13.62 -12.84 6.23
N LEU A 44 -12.36 -12.80 6.69
CA LEU A 44 -11.75 -13.84 7.53
C LEU A 44 -12.14 -13.78 9.02
N GLY A 45 -13.03 -12.87 9.41
CA GLY A 45 -13.55 -12.85 10.77
C GLY A 45 -12.50 -12.57 11.83
N ALA A 46 -12.51 -13.38 12.90
CA ALA A 46 -11.60 -13.23 14.04
C ALA A 46 -10.15 -13.59 13.69
N GLU A 47 -9.93 -14.46 12.71
CA GLU A 47 -8.59 -14.95 12.33
C GLU A 47 -7.64 -13.83 11.92
N VAL A 48 -8.12 -12.86 11.13
CA VAL A 48 -7.29 -11.73 10.70
C VAL A 48 -6.90 -10.84 11.88
N VAL A 49 -7.78 -10.72 12.86
CA VAL A 49 -7.54 -9.97 14.09
C VAL A 49 -6.41 -10.61 14.88
N GLU A 50 -6.48 -11.93 15.08
CA GLU A 50 -5.48 -12.69 15.82
C GLU A 50 -4.09 -12.56 15.19
N VAL A 51 -4.02 -12.58 13.86
CA VAL A 51 -2.76 -12.35 13.13
C VAL A 51 -2.14 -11.00 13.48
N TYR A 52 -2.92 -9.90 13.41
CA TYR A 52 -2.36 -8.56 13.71
C TYR A 52 -2.12 -8.36 15.20
N ASN A 53 -2.95 -8.93 16.08
CA ASN A 53 -2.70 -8.94 17.52
C ASN A 53 -1.34 -9.57 17.84
N THR A 54 -1.13 -10.79 17.34
CA THR A 54 0.15 -11.52 17.50
C THR A 54 1.33 -10.71 16.96
N VAL A 55 1.20 -10.15 15.75
CA VAL A 55 2.30 -9.42 15.12
C VAL A 55 2.62 -8.13 15.87
N PHE A 56 1.64 -7.31 16.22
CA PHE A 56 1.87 -6.04 16.91
C PHE A 56 2.38 -6.25 18.34
N THR A 57 1.85 -7.25 19.05
CA THR A 57 2.38 -7.64 20.37
C THR A 57 3.84 -8.10 20.27
N ALA A 58 4.18 -8.93 19.27
CA ALA A 58 5.56 -9.38 19.05
C ALA A 58 6.49 -8.25 18.58
N LEU A 59 5.96 -7.14 18.06
CA LEU A 59 6.70 -5.91 17.73
C LEU A 59 6.80 -4.96 18.93
N GLY A 60 6.25 -5.33 20.08
CA GLY A 60 6.37 -4.60 21.34
C GLY A 60 5.23 -3.61 21.64
N ALA A 61 4.12 -3.65 20.88
CA ALA A 61 2.96 -2.82 21.22
C ALA A 61 2.41 -3.19 22.60
N ARG A 62 2.12 -2.15 23.41
CA ARG A 62 1.60 -2.30 24.79
C ARG A 62 0.22 -2.92 24.83
N GLU A 63 -0.62 -2.54 23.86
CA GLU A 63 -2.02 -2.97 23.82
C GLU A 63 -2.52 -3.01 22.39
N VAL A 64 -3.26 -4.06 22.04
CA VAL A 64 -3.92 -4.20 20.74
C VAL A 64 -5.41 -4.44 21.00
N ILE A 65 -6.25 -3.54 20.49
CA ILE A 65 -7.70 -3.57 20.66
C ILE A 65 -8.34 -3.91 19.32
N SER A 66 -9.21 -4.90 19.27
CA SER A 66 -9.93 -5.27 18.06
C SER A 66 -11.27 -4.58 17.97
N LEU A 67 -11.49 -3.88 16.86
CA LEU A 67 -12.74 -3.19 16.59
C LEU A 67 -13.31 -3.64 15.24
N ARG A 68 -14.53 -4.16 15.25
CA ARG A 68 -15.14 -4.72 14.05
C ARG A 68 -16.62 -4.37 13.96
N PRO A 69 -16.98 -3.13 13.63
CA PRO A 69 -18.36 -2.86 13.27
C PRO A 69 -18.74 -3.63 11.98
N GLU A 70 -19.83 -4.38 12.04
CA GLU A 70 -20.35 -5.18 10.92
C GLU A 70 -21.58 -4.56 10.27
N SER A 71 -22.05 -3.46 10.84
CA SER A 71 -23.15 -2.65 10.31
C SER A 71 -22.94 -1.18 10.66
N ARG A 72 -23.64 -0.29 9.93
CA ARG A 72 -23.65 1.15 10.26
C ARG A 72 -24.27 1.43 11.64
N ALA A 73 -25.15 0.57 12.12
CA ALA A 73 -25.70 0.67 13.47
C ALA A 73 -24.61 0.40 14.52
N GLN A 74 -23.80 -0.66 14.33
CA GLN A 74 -22.66 -0.93 15.19
C GLN A 74 -21.58 0.14 15.12
N ALA A 75 -21.37 0.77 13.96
CA ALA A 75 -20.45 1.91 13.83
C ALA A 75 -20.93 3.19 14.57
N ARG A 76 -22.10 3.15 15.20
CA ARG A 76 -22.65 4.18 16.10
C ARG A 76 -22.61 3.75 17.58
N ASN A 77 -22.25 2.48 17.86
CA ASN A 77 -22.19 1.96 19.23
C ASN A 77 -21.02 2.60 19.98
N PRO A 78 -21.26 3.27 21.12
CA PRO A 78 -20.21 3.84 21.94
C PRO A 78 -19.12 2.83 22.35
N ASP A 79 -19.45 1.58 22.61
CA ASP A 79 -18.50 0.53 23.00
C ASP A 79 -17.44 0.25 21.93
N LEU A 80 -17.76 0.51 20.64
CA LEU A 80 -16.81 0.40 19.53
C LEU A 80 -16.13 1.74 19.20
N VAL A 81 -16.75 2.87 19.54
CA VAL A 81 -16.25 4.21 19.23
C VAL A 81 -15.28 4.72 20.30
N GLU A 82 -15.61 4.53 21.59
CA GLU A 82 -14.79 5.07 22.71
C GLU A 82 -13.35 4.55 22.71
N PRO A 83 -13.06 3.25 22.39
CA PRO A 83 -11.67 2.80 22.33
C PRO A 83 -10.81 3.55 21.28
N LEU A 84 -11.40 4.04 20.18
CA LEU A 84 -10.69 4.84 19.18
C LEU A 84 -10.24 6.19 19.74
N LYS A 85 -10.98 6.75 20.69
CA LYS A 85 -10.63 8.02 21.32
C LYS A 85 -9.40 7.91 22.20
N ALA A 86 -9.15 6.72 22.76
CA ALA A 86 -8.00 6.42 23.62
C ALA A 86 -6.81 5.80 22.87
N ALA A 87 -7.01 5.42 21.61
CA ALA A 87 -5.96 4.78 20.80
C ALA A 87 -4.88 5.78 20.40
N GLY A 88 -3.61 5.37 20.53
CA GLY A 88 -2.46 6.08 19.98
C GLY A 88 -2.24 5.78 18.50
N ALA A 89 -2.82 4.68 18.00
CA ALA A 89 -2.81 4.35 16.59
C ALA A 89 -4.06 3.58 16.18
N VAL A 90 -4.42 3.71 14.89
CA VAL A 90 -5.50 2.96 14.24
C VAL A 90 -4.95 2.23 13.01
N PHE A 91 -5.16 0.93 12.94
CA PHE A 91 -4.73 0.09 11.84
C PHE A 91 -5.93 -0.60 11.16
N MET A 92 -6.17 -0.30 9.89
CA MET A 92 -7.26 -0.89 9.10
C MET A 92 -6.75 -2.06 8.25
N THR A 93 -7.36 -3.24 8.41
CA THR A 93 -6.94 -4.44 7.69
C THR A 93 -7.38 -4.44 6.22
N GLY A 94 -6.79 -5.32 5.43
CA GLY A 94 -7.20 -5.60 4.06
C GLY A 94 -8.55 -6.32 3.97
N GLY A 95 -9.08 -6.36 2.75
CA GLY A 95 -10.34 -6.99 2.41
C GLY A 95 -11.10 -6.21 1.34
N ASN A 96 -12.38 -5.98 1.55
CA ASN A 96 -13.22 -5.21 0.63
C ASN A 96 -13.32 -3.74 1.09
N GLN A 97 -12.65 -2.84 0.36
CA GLN A 97 -12.64 -1.41 0.70
C GLN A 97 -14.00 -0.74 0.59
N LEU A 98 -14.83 -1.18 -0.35
CA LEU A 98 -16.18 -0.63 -0.50
C LEU A 98 -17.06 -0.99 0.71
N LYS A 99 -16.95 -2.25 1.19
CA LYS A 99 -17.60 -2.67 2.44
C LYS A 99 -17.13 -1.81 3.61
N LEU A 100 -15.81 -1.64 3.77
CA LEU A 100 -15.24 -0.83 4.85
C LEU A 100 -15.77 0.60 4.81
N SER A 101 -15.65 1.26 3.65
CA SER A 101 -16.14 2.63 3.48
C SER A 101 -17.64 2.74 3.79
N SER A 102 -18.48 1.86 3.23
CA SER A 102 -19.93 1.90 3.44
C SER A 102 -20.34 1.73 4.91
N LEU A 103 -19.54 1.00 5.69
CA LEU A 103 -19.81 0.76 7.10
C LEU A 103 -19.44 1.95 7.99
N ILE A 104 -18.27 2.57 7.75
CA ILE A 104 -17.70 3.50 8.74
C ILE A 104 -17.74 4.97 8.30
N THR A 105 -17.75 5.30 7.01
CA THR A 105 -17.78 6.71 6.58
C THR A 105 -19.09 7.40 6.98
N GLY A 106 -19.01 8.64 7.47
CA GLY A 106 -20.15 9.41 7.96
C GLY A 106 -20.88 8.74 9.13
N THR A 107 -20.11 8.11 10.03
CA THR A 107 -20.58 7.56 11.29
C THR A 107 -19.67 8.01 12.43
N PRO A 108 -20.12 7.99 13.71
CA PRO A 108 -19.26 8.30 14.85
C PRO A 108 -17.96 7.48 14.92
N PHE A 109 -17.95 6.27 14.36
CA PHE A 109 -16.73 5.45 14.25
C PHE A 109 -15.72 6.06 13.27
N GLY A 110 -16.17 6.48 12.08
CA GLY A 110 -15.33 7.19 11.12
C GLY A 110 -14.85 8.53 11.65
N ASP A 111 -15.74 9.29 12.31
CA ASP A 111 -15.39 10.56 12.94
C ASP A 111 -14.34 10.39 14.04
N ALA A 112 -14.42 9.32 14.85
CA ALA A 112 -13.42 9.01 15.87
C ALA A 112 -12.04 8.67 15.28
N ILE A 113 -11.97 8.07 14.09
CA ILE A 113 -10.70 7.88 13.36
C ILE A 113 -10.12 9.22 12.93
N HIS A 114 -10.96 10.12 12.39
CA HIS A 114 -10.55 11.49 12.07
C HIS A 114 -10.01 12.22 13.29
N ASP A 115 -10.75 12.17 14.39
CA ASP A 115 -10.35 12.82 15.65
C ASP A 115 -9.02 12.24 16.16
N ALA A 116 -8.83 10.91 16.09
CA ALA A 116 -7.57 10.28 16.46
C ALA A 116 -6.41 10.84 15.61
N TYR A 117 -6.55 10.88 14.30
CA TYR A 117 -5.55 11.45 13.40
C TYR A 117 -5.23 12.92 13.72
N HIS A 118 -6.26 13.74 13.94
CA HIS A 118 -6.07 15.16 14.27
C HIS A 118 -5.47 15.40 15.65
N ARG A 119 -5.59 14.45 16.58
CA ARG A 119 -4.89 14.48 17.88
C ARG A 119 -3.45 13.99 17.79
N GLY A 120 -2.97 13.57 16.63
CA GLY A 120 -1.61 13.11 16.42
C GLY A 120 -1.43 11.57 16.42
N ALA A 121 -2.52 10.79 16.49
CA ALA A 121 -2.44 9.35 16.41
C ALA A 121 -1.98 8.88 15.02
N THR A 122 -1.16 7.85 14.98
CA THR A 122 -0.76 7.19 13.73
C THR A 122 -1.96 6.43 13.16
N VAL A 123 -2.34 6.71 11.91
CA VAL A 123 -3.42 5.99 11.24
C VAL A 123 -2.88 5.30 10.00
N GLY A 124 -3.09 4.01 9.89
CA GLY A 124 -2.62 3.26 8.74
C GLY A 124 -3.56 2.14 8.34
N GLY A 125 -3.25 1.56 7.22
CA GLY A 125 -3.97 0.38 6.78
C GLY A 125 -3.29 -0.27 5.59
N THR A 126 -3.64 -1.54 5.41
CA THR A 126 -3.09 -2.36 4.35
C THR A 126 -4.15 -2.67 3.30
N SER A 127 -3.77 -2.64 2.02
CA SER A 127 -4.67 -2.96 0.90
C SER A 127 -5.95 -2.11 0.94
N ALA A 128 -7.11 -2.68 1.27
CA ALA A 128 -8.36 -1.95 1.43
C ALA A 128 -8.25 -0.81 2.46
N GLY A 129 -7.55 -1.06 3.58
CA GLY A 129 -7.29 -0.07 4.62
C GLY A 129 -6.39 1.08 4.18
N ALA A 130 -5.52 0.87 3.19
CA ALA A 130 -4.72 1.94 2.58
C ALA A 130 -5.58 2.81 1.65
N SER A 131 -6.39 2.18 0.80
CA SER A 131 -7.23 2.91 -0.15
C SER A 131 -8.21 3.87 0.52
N ILE A 132 -8.76 3.49 1.68
CA ILE A 132 -9.76 4.30 2.37
C ILE A 132 -9.18 5.56 3.05
N LEU A 133 -7.86 5.67 3.23
CA LEU A 133 -7.23 6.85 3.82
C LEU A 133 -7.49 8.12 2.99
N ALA A 134 -7.54 7.97 1.67
CA ALA A 134 -7.79 9.08 0.75
C ALA A 134 -9.25 9.55 0.81
N GLU A 135 -9.49 10.78 0.35
CA GLU A 135 -10.86 11.33 0.18
C GLU A 135 -11.62 10.57 -0.92
N HIS A 136 -10.94 10.27 -2.01
CA HIS A 136 -11.45 9.48 -3.11
C HIS A 136 -10.70 8.15 -3.17
N MET A 137 -11.41 7.05 -3.03
CA MET A 137 -10.79 5.73 -3.10
C MET A 137 -11.25 4.96 -4.34
N ILE A 138 -10.37 4.11 -4.87
CA ILE A 138 -10.72 3.18 -5.93
C ILE A 138 -11.60 2.09 -5.30
N ALA A 139 -12.88 2.07 -5.65
CA ALA A 139 -13.83 1.07 -5.17
C ALA A 139 -13.55 -0.30 -5.79
N PHE A 140 -13.44 -0.34 -7.10
CA PHE A 140 -13.06 -1.51 -7.90
C PHE A 140 -12.56 -1.07 -9.29
N GLY A 141 -11.97 -2.00 -10.02
CA GLY A 141 -11.49 -1.77 -11.38
C GLY A 141 -10.54 -2.88 -11.85
N ALA A 142 -10.48 -3.07 -13.14
CA ALA A 142 -9.57 -4.04 -13.75
C ALA A 142 -8.12 -3.54 -13.71
N GLY A 143 -7.17 -4.46 -13.60
CA GLY A 143 -5.76 -4.20 -13.88
C GLY A 143 -5.51 -4.08 -15.38
N GLY A 144 -4.27 -3.78 -15.75
CA GLY A 144 -3.78 -3.68 -17.12
C GLY A 144 -2.91 -2.44 -17.33
N SER A 145 -2.00 -2.51 -18.28
CA SER A 145 -1.05 -1.44 -18.60
C SER A 145 -1.69 -0.32 -19.43
N THR A 146 -2.66 -0.66 -20.30
CA THR A 146 -3.29 0.31 -21.19
C THR A 146 -4.42 1.05 -20.47
N PRO A 147 -4.34 2.38 -20.31
CA PRO A 147 -5.44 3.16 -19.76
C PRO A 147 -6.65 3.12 -20.68
N LYS A 148 -7.82 2.85 -20.11
CA LYS A 148 -9.09 2.79 -20.85
C LYS A 148 -10.15 3.58 -20.11
N GLN A 149 -11.14 4.09 -20.85
CA GLN A 149 -12.31 4.74 -20.25
C GLN A 149 -13.08 3.72 -19.40
N ARG A 150 -13.61 4.17 -18.26
CA ARG A 150 -14.37 3.35 -17.30
C ARG A 150 -13.60 2.13 -16.76
N MET A 151 -12.28 2.23 -16.66
CA MET A 151 -11.43 1.13 -16.17
C MET A 151 -11.57 0.91 -14.67
N SER A 152 -11.98 1.96 -13.93
CA SER A 152 -12.19 1.92 -12.48
C SER A 152 -13.31 2.85 -12.06
N GLN A 153 -13.82 2.63 -10.85
CA GLN A 153 -14.81 3.50 -10.21
C GLN A 153 -14.24 4.03 -8.88
N LEU A 154 -14.57 5.30 -8.61
CA LEU A 154 -14.26 5.94 -7.34
C LEU A 154 -15.45 5.82 -6.37
N SER A 155 -15.14 5.81 -5.09
CA SER A 155 -16.07 5.94 -3.98
C SER A 155 -15.45 6.86 -2.91
N ALA A 156 -16.24 7.30 -1.96
CA ALA A 156 -15.74 8.08 -0.84
C ALA A 156 -14.85 7.21 0.07
N GLY A 157 -13.70 7.76 0.45
CA GLY A 157 -12.88 7.25 1.53
C GLY A 157 -13.11 8.02 2.83
N LEU A 158 -12.16 7.94 3.77
CA LEU A 158 -12.19 8.70 5.02
C LEU A 158 -11.79 10.17 4.82
N GLY A 159 -11.02 10.51 3.81
CA GLY A 159 -10.57 11.89 3.58
C GLY A 159 -9.49 12.37 4.54
N LEU A 160 -8.73 11.46 5.15
CA LEU A 160 -7.57 11.81 5.98
C LEU A 160 -6.44 12.39 5.12
N LEU A 161 -6.35 11.96 3.87
CA LEU A 161 -5.45 12.50 2.87
C LEU A 161 -6.25 13.02 1.67
N ARG A 162 -6.12 14.32 1.37
CA ARG A 162 -6.85 14.98 0.30
C ARG A 162 -6.00 15.21 -0.93
N GLY A 163 -6.65 15.39 -2.08
CA GLY A 163 -5.97 15.67 -3.35
C GLY A 163 -5.23 14.47 -3.95
N VAL A 164 -5.44 13.27 -3.41
CA VAL A 164 -4.81 12.05 -3.89
C VAL A 164 -5.81 10.92 -4.07
N VAL A 165 -5.43 9.92 -4.86
CA VAL A 165 -6.09 8.62 -4.93
C VAL A 165 -5.03 7.54 -4.72
N ILE A 166 -5.30 6.57 -3.82
CA ILE A 166 -4.36 5.52 -3.47
C ILE A 166 -4.78 4.19 -4.11
N ASP A 167 -3.88 3.60 -4.88
CA ASP A 167 -3.98 2.25 -5.40
C ASP A 167 -2.96 1.33 -4.73
N GLN A 168 -3.31 0.08 -4.49
CA GLN A 168 -2.54 -0.88 -3.71
C GLN A 168 -2.30 -2.16 -4.51
N HIS A 169 -1.35 -3.03 -4.09
CA HIS A 169 -0.86 -4.16 -4.89
C HIS A 169 -0.53 -3.71 -6.32
N PHE A 170 0.18 -2.59 -6.44
CA PHE A 170 0.15 -1.78 -7.65
C PHE A 170 0.84 -2.48 -8.82
N GLU A 171 2.12 -2.77 -8.69
CA GLU A 171 2.88 -3.50 -9.70
C GLU A 171 2.37 -4.94 -9.83
N GLN A 172 2.16 -5.63 -8.69
CA GLN A 172 1.81 -7.05 -8.65
C GLN A 172 0.50 -7.37 -9.38
N ARG A 173 -0.40 -6.40 -9.46
CA ARG A 173 -1.68 -6.53 -10.19
C ARG A 173 -1.73 -5.69 -11.47
N ASN A 174 -0.57 -5.18 -11.93
CA ASN A 174 -0.45 -4.38 -13.15
C ASN A 174 -1.50 -3.25 -13.22
N ARG A 175 -1.49 -2.34 -12.23
CA ARG A 175 -2.55 -1.33 -12.07
C ARG A 175 -2.24 0.03 -12.70
N TYR A 176 -1.15 0.13 -13.47
CA TYR A 176 -0.70 1.36 -14.13
C TYR A 176 -1.79 2.01 -14.98
N GLY A 177 -2.44 1.24 -15.87
CA GLY A 177 -3.45 1.78 -16.77
C GLY A 177 -4.67 2.33 -16.03
N ARG A 178 -5.11 1.67 -14.93
CA ARG A 178 -6.26 2.17 -14.19
C ARG A 178 -5.95 3.44 -13.40
N LEU A 179 -4.75 3.56 -12.81
CA LEU A 179 -4.34 4.76 -12.11
C LEU A 179 -4.17 5.95 -13.07
N LEU A 180 -3.50 5.72 -14.21
CA LEU A 180 -3.41 6.70 -15.31
C LEU A 180 -4.79 7.12 -15.83
N SER A 181 -5.72 6.18 -15.98
CA SER A 181 -7.10 6.49 -16.40
C SER A 181 -7.82 7.39 -15.42
N LEU A 182 -7.64 7.18 -14.11
CA LEU A 182 -8.24 8.03 -13.06
C LEU A 182 -7.63 9.43 -13.06
N VAL A 183 -6.31 9.53 -13.11
CA VAL A 183 -5.62 10.82 -13.15
C VAL A 183 -5.98 11.58 -14.43
N ALA A 184 -6.13 10.89 -15.57
CA ALA A 184 -6.58 11.54 -16.81
C ALA A 184 -8.01 12.08 -16.75
N GLN A 185 -8.87 11.47 -15.92
CA GLN A 185 -10.24 11.95 -15.68
C GLN A 185 -10.30 13.03 -14.60
N SER A 186 -9.34 13.08 -13.70
CA SER A 186 -9.27 14.02 -12.58
C SER A 186 -7.84 14.52 -12.38
N PRO A 187 -7.31 15.38 -13.29
CA PRO A 187 -5.89 15.76 -13.30
C PRO A 187 -5.42 16.57 -12.08
N SER A 188 -6.36 17.05 -11.27
CA SER A 188 -6.07 17.71 -9.99
C SER A 188 -5.59 16.73 -8.92
N LEU A 189 -5.96 15.45 -9.04
CA LEU A 189 -5.55 14.41 -8.10
C LEU A 189 -4.16 13.87 -8.46
N LEU A 190 -3.34 13.60 -7.42
CA LEU A 190 -2.18 12.74 -7.56
C LEU A 190 -2.61 11.28 -7.46
N GLY A 191 -2.15 10.45 -8.38
CA GLY A 191 -2.28 9.00 -8.26
C GLY A 191 -1.11 8.43 -7.46
N ILE A 192 -1.37 7.67 -6.41
CA ILE A 192 -0.34 7.00 -5.59
C ILE A 192 -0.54 5.50 -5.70
N GLY A 193 0.36 4.80 -6.41
CA GLY A 193 0.41 3.35 -6.49
C GLY A 193 1.40 2.80 -5.48
N VAL A 194 0.98 1.88 -4.61
CA VAL A 194 1.83 1.29 -3.57
C VAL A 194 1.97 -0.20 -3.81
N ASP A 195 3.22 -0.67 -3.91
CA ASP A 195 3.54 -2.08 -4.12
C ASP A 195 3.34 -2.92 -2.85
N GLU A 196 3.25 -4.25 -3.01
CA GLU A 196 3.19 -5.17 -1.87
C GLU A 196 4.45 -5.05 -0.99
N ASP A 197 4.28 -5.30 0.32
CA ASP A 197 5.31 -5.17 1.36
C ASP A 197 6.02 -3.81 1.35
N THR A 198 5.27 -2.75 1.00
CA THR A 198 5.73 -1.38 0.87
C THR A 198 4.71 -0.44 1.48
N ALA A 199 5.16 0.66 2.05
CA ALA A 199 4.30 1.72 2.54
C ALA A 199 4.73 3.09 2.04
N ALA A 200 3.75 3.90 1.66
CA ALA A 200 3.85 5.34 1.63
C ALA A 200 3.51 5.87 3.03
N VAL A 201 4.50 6.43 3.70
CA VAL A 201 4.37 7.04 5.03
C VAL A 201 4.25 8.55 4.85
N ILE A 202 3.12 9.12 5.26
CA ILE A 202 2.85 10.54 5.06
C ILE A 202 2.87 11.25 6.42
N SER A 203 3.78 12.16 6.60
CA SER A 203 3.91 13.05 7.76
C SER A 203 3.60 14.50 7.37
N ASP A 204 3.28 15.32 8.36
CA ASP A 204 2.99 16.75 8.19
C ASP A 204 1.94 17.06 7.12
N GLY A 205 1.10 16.09 6.79
CA GLY A 205 0.02 16.21 5.81
C GLY A 205 0.45 16.13 4.34
N SER A 206 1.75 16.22 4.00
CA SER A 206 2.22 16.21 2.60
C SER A 206 3.54 15.48 2.36
N ARG A 207 4.35 15.28 3.39
CA ARG A 207 5.67 14.66 3.23
C ARG A 207 5.55 13.16 3.19
N LEU A 208 5.73 12.58 2.00
CA LEU A 208 5.72 11.15 1.76
C LEU A 208 7.13 10.59 1.84
N GLU A 209 7.32 9.54 2.62
CA GLU A 209 8.52 8.71 2.66
C GLU A 209 8.16 7.27 2.28
N VAL A 210 9.01 6.61 1.50
CA VAL A 210 8.82 5.23 1.07
C VAL A 210 9.63 4.28 1.95
N ILE A 211 8.95 3.29 2.51
CA ILE A 211 9.58 2.22 3.27
C ILE A 211 9.10 0.85 2.78
N GLY A 212 9.90 -0.17 2.98
CA GLY A 212 9.55 -1.54 2.60
C GLY A 212 10.40 -2.08 1.45
N ARG A 213 9.85 -2.98 0.65
CA ARG A 213 10.60 -3.79 -0.31
C ARG A 213 10.46 -3.32 -1.76
N GLY A 214 9.28 -2.82 -2.14
CA GLY A 214 8.97 -2.36 -3.49
C GLY A 214 9.12 -0.85 -3.63
N ALA A 215 8.28 -0.27 -4.45
CA ALA A 215 8.26 1.15 -4.75
C ALA A 215 6.88 1.78 -4.50
N VAL A 216 6.86 3.09 -4.43
CA VAL A 216 5.67 3.91 -4.57
C VAL A 216 5.74 4.64 -5.91
N THR A 217 4.72 4.46 -6.73
CA THR A 217 4.59 5.19 -8.00
C THR A 217 3.66 6.37 -7.79
N VAL A 218 4.14 7.59 -8.07
CA VAL A 218 3.32 8.80 -8.08
C VAL A 218 3.04 9.20 -9.51
N VAL A 219 1.77 9.40 -9.85
CA VAL A 219 1.31 9.84 -11.17
C VAL A 219 0.74 11.24 -11.03
N ASP A 220 1.37 12.21 -11.68
CA ASP A 220 0.92 13.61 -11.74
C ASP A 220 0.36 13.93 -13.12
N GLY A 221 -0.89 14.36 -13.15
CA GLY A 221 -1.60 14.76 -14.35
C GLY A 221 -1.64 16.26 -14.61
N GLN A 222 -0.90 17.09 -13.86
CA GLN A 222 -1.04 18.54 -13.92
C GLN A 222 -0.86 19.12 -15.33
N HIS A 223 0.01 18.50 -16.12
CA HIS A 223 0.33 18.97 -17.49
C HIS A 223 -0.12 17.96 -18.58
N LEU A 224 -0.92 16.98 -18.21
CA LEU A 224 -1.32 15.95 -19.16
C LEU A 224 -2.33 16.47 -20.21
N VAL A 225 -2.19 15.93 -21.42
CA VAL A 225 -3.19 16.04 -22.47
C VAL A 225 -3.91 14.72 -22.60
N SER A 226 -5.24 14.74 -22.56
CA SER A 226 -6.05 13.53 -22.63
C SER A 226 -7.36 13.75 -23.37
N ASN A 227 -7.87 12.66 -23.96
CA ASN A 227 -9.21 12.60 -24.54
C ASN A 227 -10.24 11.94 -23.58
N ALA A 228 -9.94 11.81 -22.29
CA ALA A 228 -10.78 11.11 -21.33
C ALA A 228 -12.22 11.62 -21.28
N PHE A 229 -12.44 12.94 -21.48
CA PHE A 229 -13.78 13.54 -21.49
C PHE A 229 -14.64 13.14 -22.70
N ALA A 230 -14.00 12.76 -23.83
CA ALA A 230 -14.69 12.43 -25.08
C ALA A 230 -14.70 10.92 -25.37
N ALA A 231 -13.82 10.16 -24.72
CA ALA A 231 -13.69 8.71 -24.95
C ALA A 231 -14.97 7.97 -24.51
N LYS A 232 -15.37 6.98 -25.30
CA LYS A 232 -16.62 6.23 -25.07
C LYS A 232 -16.36 4.80 -24.63
N ARG A 233 -17.24 4.29 -23.75
CA ARG A 233 -17.21 2.89 -23.28
C ARG A 233 -15.86 2.53 -22.67
N THR A 234 -15.17 1.51 -23.22
CA THR A 234 -13.90 0.99 -22.78
C THR A 234 -12.78 1.31 -23.78
N ALA A 235 -12.91 2.41 -24.52
CA ALA A 235 -11.89 2.81 -25.48
C ALA A 235 -10.56 3.12 -24.76
N PRO A 236 -9.42 2.79 -25.39
CA PRO A 236 -8.13 3.25 -24.94
C PRO A 236 -8.10 4.80 -24.88
N LEU A 237 -7.45 5.34 -23.86
CA LEU A 237 -7.29 6.76 -23.68
C LEU A 237 -5.99 7.24 -24.32
N LEU A 238 -6.07 8.39 -25.00
CA LEU A 238 -4.89 9.20 -25.27
C LEU A 238 -4.48 9.88 -23.95
N ILE A 239 -3.25 9.65 -23.54
CA ILE A 239 -2.62 10.32 -22.41
C ILE A 239 -1.20 10.68 -22.81
N SER A 240 -0.87 11.95 -22.75
CA SER A 240 0.47 12.48 -23.05
C SER A 240 0.86 13.49 -22.00
N GLY A 241 2.14 13.56 -21.61
CA GLY A 241 2.65 14.52 -20.65
C GLY A 241 2.28 14.24 -19.19
N ALA A 242 1.83 13.03 -18.85
CA ALA A 242 1.74 12.61 -17.45
C ALA A 242 3.14 12.44 -16.86
N LEU A 243 3.40 13.06 -15.70
CA LEU A 243 4.66 12.87 -14.99
C LEU A 243 4.55 11.67 -14.05
N ILE A 244 5.52 10.79 -14.12
CA ILE A 244 5.57 9.58 -13.31
C ILE A 244 6.85 9.58 -12.48
N HIS A 245 6.70 9.45 -11.17
CA HIS A 245 7.80 9.21 -10.24
C HIS A 245 7.70 7.77 -9.74
N VAL A 246 8.79 7.03 -9.84
CA VAL A 246 8.91 5.69 -9.23
C VAL A 246 9.91 5.82 -8.10
N LEU A 247 9.43 5.66 -6.89
CA LEU A 247 10.11 6.00 -5.65
C LEU A 247 10.43 4.72 -4.87
N PRO A 248 11.67 4.21 -4.91
CA PRO A 248 12.07 3.08 -4.06
C PRO A 248 12.17 3.50 -2.58
N ALA A 249 12.35 2.52 -1.69
CA ALA A 249 12.54 2.77 -0.27
C ALA A 249 13.65 3.79 0.00
N GLY A 250 13.44 4.67 0.99
CA GLY A 250 14.33 5.80 1.32
C GLY A 250 14.10 7.06 0.48
N SER A 251 13.22 7.03 -0.53
CA SER A 251 12.82 8.23 -1.27
C SER A 251 11.85 9.07 -0.46
N GLN A 252 11.97 10.40 -0.56
CA GLN A 252 11.04 11.36 0.03
C GLN A 252 10.47 12.27 -1.05
N PHE A 253 9.17 12.50 -0.99
CA PHE A 253 8.41 13.28 -1.96
C PHE A 253 7.43 14.20 -1.25
N ASP A 254 7.28 15.43 -1.72
CA ASP A 254 6.26 16.35 -1.20
C ASP A 254 5.03 16.34 -2.11
N LEU A 255 3.88 15.93 -1.54
CA LEU A 255 2.61 15.85 -2.26
C LEU A 255 2.05 17.21 -2.63
N SER A 256 2.36 18.27 -1.87
CA SER A 256 1.85 19.61 -2.08
C SER A 256 2.59 20.31 -3.23
N SER A 257 3.93 20.27 -3.23
CA SER A 257 4.77 20.81 -4.30
C SER A 257 4.95 19.83 -5.47
N ARG A 258 4.50 18.59 -5.31
CA ARG A 258 4.61 17.51 -6.30
C ARG A 258 6.04 17.26 -6.76
N SER A 259 6.97 17.26 -5.81
CA SER A 259 8.40 17.22 -6.11
C SER A 259 9.16 16.22 -5.23
N LEU A 260 10.22 15.66 -5.80
CA LEU A 260 11.17 14.82 -5.07
C LEU A 260 11.97 15.70 -4.11
N LEU A 261 11.96 15.35 -2.80
CA LEU A 261 12.71 16.07 -1.77
C LEU A 261 14.10 15.46 -1.56
N ALA A 262 14.15 14.16 -1.38
CA ALA A 262 15.38 13.43 -1.14
C ALA A 262 15.24 11.97 -1.61
N HIS A 263 16.37 11.38 -1.92
CA HIS A 263 16.50 9.95 -2.14
C HIS A 263 17.79 9.47 -1.47
N GLN A 264 17.71 8.35 -0.78
CA GLN A 264 18.92 7.67 -0.34
C GLN A 264 19.47 6.89 -1.53
N THR A 265 20.74 7.13 -1.85
CA THR A 265 21.45 6.24 -2.75
C THR A 265 21.58 4.90 -1.99
N PHE A 266 20.74 3.94 -2.36
CA PHE A 266 20.82 2.60 -1.78
C PHE A 266 22.15 2.00 -2.22
N VAL A 267 23.10 1.93 -1.30
CA VAL A 267 24.26 1.06 -1.46
C VAL A 267 23.81 -0.29 -0.91
N PRO A 268 23.55 -1.29 -1.76
CA PRO A 268 23.12 -2.59 -1.29
C PRO A 268 24.17 -3.15 -0.34
N ASP A 269 23.75 -3.76 0.77
CA ASP A 269 24.65 -4.54 1.62
C ASP A 269 25.36 -5.57 0.71
N PRO A 270 26.69 -5.61 0.69
CA PRO A 270 27.46 -6.54 -0.14
C PRO A 270 26.99 -7.99 0.00
N GLN A 271 26.57 -8.41 1.21
CA GLN A 271 26.03 -9.75 1.46
C GLN A 271 24.67 -9.97 0.77
N VAL A 272 23.85 -8.93 0.67
CA VAL A 272 22.55 -9.00 -0.04
C VAL A 272 22.77 -9.06 -1.55
N VAL A 273 23.73 -8.30 -2.07
CA VAL A 273 24.09 -8.35 -3.50
C VAL A 273 24.63 -9.74 -3.87
N GLU A 274 25.51 -10.30 -3.05
CA GLU A 274 26.05 -11.63 -3.28
C GLU A 274 24.97 -12.72 -3.20
N ALA A 275 24.05 -12.63 -2.23
CA ALA A 275 22.93 -13.55 -2.12
C ALA A 275 21.95 -13.45 -3.30
N GLN A 276 21.70 -12.23 -3.80
CA GLN A 276 20.85 -12.00 -4.99
C GLN A 276 21.54 -12.51 -6.28
N ALA A 277 22.84 -12.31 -6.42
CA ALA A 277 23.60 -12.85 -7.54
C ALA A 277 23.58 -14.39 -7.53
N ALA A 278 23.81 -15.02 -6.37
CA ALA A 278 23.72 -16.48 -6.24
C ALA A 278 22.29 -17.01 -6.54
N GLU A 279 21.26 -16.30 -6.15
CA GLU A 279 19.88 -16.67 -6.48
C GLU A 279 19.60 -16.53 -7.99
N ALA A 280 20.14 -15.50 -8.65
CA ALA A 280 20.01 -15.30 -10.10
C ALA A 280 20.73 -16.42 -10.87
N ASP A 281 21.94 -16.78 -10.46
CA ASP A 281 22.72 -17.88 -11.03
C ASP A 281 21.97 -19.23 -10.89
N LEU A 282 21.39 -19.48 -9.71
CA LEU A 282 20.57 -20.69 -9.49
C LEU A 282 19.33 -20.74 -10.38
N ARG A 283 18.68 -19.58 -10.60
CA ARG A 283 17.52 -19.50 -11.51
C ARG A 283 17.90 -19.68 -12.96
N GLU A 284 19.08 -19.21 -13.37
CA GLU A 284 19.62 -19.40 -14.72
C GLU A 284 19.93 -20.88 -14.94
N VAL A 285 20.65 -21.52 -14.02
CA VAL A 285 20.93 -22.96 -14.06
C VAL A 285 19.66 -23.80 -14.09
N ALA A 286 18.64 -23.43 -13.31
CA ALA A 286 17.36 -24.12 -13.29
C ALA A 286 16.62 -23.98 -14.64
N ARG A 287 16.68 -22.82 -15.29
CA ARG A 287 16.11 -22.59 -16.64
C ARG A 287 16.84 -23.42 -17.70
N ASP A 288 18.16 -23.45 -17.65
CA ASP A 288 18.98 -24.22 -18.61
C ASP A 288 18.70 -25.71 -18.48
N ILE A 289 18.62 -26.23 -17.26
CA ILE A 289 18.22 -27.63 -16.99
C ILE A 289 16.84 -27.94 -17.58
N ALA A 290 15.88 -27.03 -17.34
CA ALA A 290 14.53 -27.20 -17.85
C ALA A 290 14.43 -27.11 -19.38
N ALA A 291 15.20 -26.20 -20.00
CA ALA A 291 15.26 -26.04 -21.45
C ALA A 291 15.93 -27.24 -22.16
N GLU A 292 16.97 -27.83 -21.56
CA GLU A 292 17.64 -28.99 -22.12
C GLU A 292 16.94 -30.34 -21.82
N GLY A 293 15.92 -30.35 -20.93
CA GLY A 293 15.21 -31.59 -20.57
C GLY A 293 16.10 -32.64 -19.88
N VAL A 294 17.25 -32.23 -19.31
CA VAL A 294 18.19 -33.11 -18.65
C VAL A 294 18.08 -33.00 -17.12
N SER A 295 18.38 -34.09 -16.42
CA SER A 295 18.40 -34.03 -14.96
C SER A 295 19.56 -33.15 -14.44
N PRO A 296 19.41 -32.52 -13.25
CA PRO A 296 20.47 -31.69 -12.63
C PRO A 296 21.83 -32.42 -12.56
N THR A 297 21.81 -33.71 -12.27
CA THR A 297 23.03 -34.56 -12.19
C THR A 297 23.74 -34.68 -13.55
N ASN A 298 22.98 -34.83 -14.64
CA ASN A 298 23.54 -34.93 -15.97
C ASN A 298 24.06 -33.57 -16.46
N TYR A 299 23.40 -32.48 -16.13
CA TYR A 299 23.85 -31.11 -16.40
C TYR A 299 25.19 -30.82 -15.70
N ALA A 300 25.30 -31.10 -14.42
CA ALA A 300 26.55 -30.95 -13.67
C ALA A 300 27.73 -31.80 -14.22
N ARG A 301 27.42 -32.99 -14.78
CA ARG A 301 28.43 -33.84 -15.43
C ARG A 301 28.90 -33.24 -16.76
N ARG A 302 28.00 -32.56 -17.53
CA ARG A 302 28.35 -31.85 -18.76
C ARG A 302 29.23 -30.63 -18.49
N LEU A 303 28.89 -29.82 -17.48
CA LEU A 303 29.70 -28.66 -17.10
C LEU A 303 31.14 -29.03 -16.67
N ARG A 304 31.31 -30.15 -15.98
CA ARG A 304 32.68 -30.65 -15.62
C ARG A 304 33.48 -31.08 -16.85
N ARG A 305 32.85 -31.67 -17.85
CA ARG A 305 33.49 -32.07 -19.12
C ARG A 305 33.95 -30.88 -19.95
N ASN A 306 33.20 -29.78 -19.94
CA ASN A 306 33.54 -28.58 -20.71
C ASN A 306 34.64 -27.72 -20.07
N ARG A 307 34.91 -27.88 -18.74
CA ARG A 307 36.02 -27.22 -18.06
C ARG A 307 37.38 -27.94 -18.22
N SER A 308 37.35 -29.12 -18.78
CA SER A 308 38.58 -29.92 -19.01
C SER A 308 39.02 -29.95 -20.49
N ARG A 309 38.46 -29.07 -21.31
CA ARG A 309 38.91 -28.72 -22.65
C ARG A 309 39.31 -27.23 -22.68
#